data_8fd3277867f627d24bb494c162944692
#
_entry.id   8fd3277867f627d24bb494c162944692
#
_cell.length_a   1.000
_cell.length_b   1.000
_cell.length_c   1.000
_cell.angle_alpha   90.00
_cell.angle_beta   90.00
_cell.angle_gamma   90.00
#
_symmetry.space_group_name_H-M   'P 1'
#
loop_
_entity.id
_entity.type
_entity.pdbx_description
1 polymer ?
#
loop_
_entity_poly.entity_id
_entity_poly.type
_entity_poly.pdbx_seq_one_letter_code
_entity_poly.pdbx_strand_id
1 'polypeptide(L)'
;MYEQVELIHQPCPYEKCGSSDAFSWNTKHQIGHCHSCHTAYPSSGNKVFDWASRTYPLKKDRAVIKLVEPAQRVDDEQGVWMHNGHRKVTARTMEFYGVKTYVEDEVPLKHTYTYPDGSTKTRVFPKEFFTGKGFKSDKLFGMDKFPAGSAQAVTITEGELDAMSGYQMMGQKYPFVSLPSATPNKRLLENCKDWLGSFKKIYLSLDTDDKAEKFAISLMHLFPGRVYRVPHDVYKDANDFLMADASESFSKAWFSAGLFTPDNIYATEEDFLELLHDTPDHSYVPTGIMGLDDKILGLMQGHFTVIKAPTGIGKSEFMRYLEYNFIKNYPEVKFATWHLEETKLRSLLGVVSYYLKDNLTRKDLIQEKGRLQDVEEAIRYITNNTGYMQFHLREEDGADELIEQIRVLTQVYGCKYVFFEPIQDVVTVSSDESKESLLAELSVRLSKLAADLNVGIVTIGHTNDNGDFKYCRMIGQRASVIIDLERDKEASDMLERNTTRLVVKKNRPCGLEGNSGELLFDGDTFTLTEKGVGW
;
A
#
# COMPACT_ATOMS: atom_id res chain seq x y z
N MET A 1 -19.96 7.41 36.72
CA MET A 1 -19.80 8.16 35.45
C MET A 1 -18.40 7.86 34.97
N TYR A 2 -18.25 7.10 33.90
CA TYR A 2 -16.93 6.93 33.26
C TYR A 2 -16.69 8.22 32.47
N GLU A 3 -15.66 8.98 32.82
CA GLU A 3 -15.19 10.11 32.01
C GLU A 3 -14.83 9.59 30.62
N GLN A 4 -15.45 10.17 29.60
CA GLN A 4 -15.17 9.83 28.20
C GLN A 4 -13.76 10.37 27.88
N VAL A 5 -12.78 9.48 27.81
CA VAL A 5 -11.37 9.83 27.62
C VAL A 5 -11.07 10.16 26.15
N GLU A 6 -11.91 9.71 25.23
CA GLU A 6 -11.72 9.88 23.80
C GLU A 6 -12.94 10.51 23.15
N LEU A 7 -12.71 11.59 22.39
CA LEU A 7 -13.71 12.32 21.63
C LEU A 7 -13.46 12.05 20.15
N ILE A 8 -14.36 11.32 19.54
CA ILE A 8 -14.32 10.99 18.11
C ILE A 8 -15.21 11.95 17.31
N HIS A 9 -15.08 11.95 15.98
CA HIS A 9 -15.88 12.77 15.06
C HIS A 9 -15.78 14.29 15.30
N GLN A 10 -14.56 14.76 15.57
CA GLN A 10 -14.29 16.19 15.70
C GLN A 10 -13.82 16.80 14.37
N PRO A 11 -14.06 18.11 14.14
CA PRO A 11 -13.52 18.79 12.98
C PRO A 11 -12.00 18.86 13.03
N CYS A 12 -11.35 18.60 11.89
CA CYS A 12 -9.90 18.65 11.80
C CYS A 12 -9.37 20.08 12.07
N PRO A 13 -8.39 20.25 12.98
CA PRO A 13 -7.86 21.56 13.30
C PRO A 13 -6.92 22.15 12.23
N TYR A 14 -6.62 21.38 11.17
CA TYR A 14 -5.72 21.81 10.11
C TYR A 14 -6.47 22.43 8.94
N GLU A 15 -6.06 23.62 8.48
CA GLU A 15 -6.77 24.42 7.47
C GLU A 15 -6.98 23.69 6.14
N LYS A 16 -6.00 22.90 5.71
CA LYS A 16 -6.05 22.24 4.39
C LYS A 16 -6.87 20.95 4.36
N CYS A 17 -7.22 20.41 5.51
CA CYS A 17 -7.96 19.15 5.57
C CYS A 17 -9.44 19.32 5.24
N GLY A 18 -10.06 20.37 5.77
CA GLY A 18 -11.49 20.66 5.56
C GLY A 18 -12.47 19.64 6.15
N SER A 19 -12.00 18.54 6.72
CA SER A 19 -12.86 17.53 7.32
C SER A 19 -13.55 18.05 8.57
N SER A 20 -14.86 17.83 8.65
CA SER A 20 -15.71 18.28 9.77
C SER A 20 -15.82 17.24 10.89
N ASP A 21 -15.42 15.98 10.65
CA ASP A 21 -15.73 14.84 11.51
C ASP A 21 -14.66 13.75 11.62
N ALA A 22 -13.54 13.90 10.92
CA ALA A 22 -12.51 12.85 10.86
C ALA A 22 -11.41 12.97 11.94
N PHE A 23 -11.55 13.86 12.91
CA PHE A 23 -10.54 14.07 13.94
C PHE A 23 -10.96 13.41 15.26
N SER A 24 -10.07 12.59 15.83
CA SER A 24 -10.22 11.99 17.15
C SER A 24 -9.31 12.69 18.15
N TRP A 25 -9.81 12.97 19.35
CA TRP A 25 -9.08 13.66 20.41
C TRP A 25 -9.07 12.87 21.71
N ASN A 26 -7.91 12.58 22.26
CA ASN A 26 -7.77 11.97 23.56
C ASN A 26 -7.56 13.05 24.63
N THR A 27 -8.56 13.24 25.48
CA THR A 27 -8.57 14.29 26.51
C THR A 27 -7.54 14.08 27.61
N LYS A 28 -7.19 12.82 27.90
CA LYS A 28 -6.22 12.48 28.93
C LYS A 28 -4.78 12.74 28.49
N HIS A 29 -4.47 12.38 27.25
CA HIS A 29 -3.12 12.52 26.71
C HIS A 29 -2.91 13.79 25.90
N GLN A 30 -3.97 14.57 25.66
CA GLN A 30 -3.94 15.80 24.87
C GLN A 30 -3.34 15.60 23.47
N ILE A 31 -3.67 14.46 22.86
CA ILE A 31 -3.24 14.09 21.51
C ILE A 31 -4.46 13.84 20.62
N GLY A 32 -4.34 14.13 19.35
CA GLY A 32 -5.39 13.87 18.38
C GLY A 32 -4.83 13.37 17.06
N HIS A 33 -5.68 12.70 16.30
CA HIS A 33 -5.37 12.20 14.98
C HIS A 33 -6.54 12.42 14.02
N CYS A 34 -6.25 12.91 12.81
CA CYS A 34 -7.25 13.04 11.76
C CYS A 34 -7.20 11.84 10.83
N HIS A 35 -8.30 11.10 10.74
CA HIS A 35 -8.41 9.93 9.87
C HIS A 35 -8.56 10.29 8.38
N SER A 36 -8.82 11.55 8.04
CA SER A 36 -8.92 12.04 6.67
C SER A 36 -7.57 12.50 6.09
N CYS A 37 -6.81 13.31 6.83
CA CYS A 37 -5.51 13.79 6.37
C CYS A 37 -4.32 13.09 7.04
N HIS A 38 -4.57 12.11 7.89
CA HIS A 38 -3.59 11.32 8.65
C HIS A 38 -2.61 12.16 9.47
N THR A 39 -2.99 13.37 9.84
CA THR A 39 -2.15 14.29 10.61
C THR A 39 -2.46 14.16 12.10
N ALA A 40 -1.41 14.00 12.91
CA ALA A 40 -1.54 14.01 14.36
C ALA A 40 -1.45 15.43 14.93
N TYR A 41 -2.19 15.71 16.01
CA TYR A 41 -2.09 16.93 16.77
C TYR A 41 -1.22 16.67 18.00
N PRO A 42 -0.09 17.37 18.18
CA PRO A 42 0.83 17.14 19.27
C PRO A 42 0.27 17.65 20.60
N SER A 43 0.50 16.88 21.66
CA SER A 43 0.43 17.43 23.01
C SER A 43 1.56 18.46 23.19
N SER A 44 1.31 19.52 23.97
CA SER A 44 2.33 20.49 24.31
C SER A 44 3.55 19.80 24.95
N GLY A 45 4.68 19.79 24.26
CA GLY A 45 5.95 19.21 24.72
C GLY A 45 6.37 17.87 24.09
N ASN A 46 5.60 17.30 23.19
CA ASN A 46 5.97 16.05 22.52
C ASN A 46 6.64 16.32 21.15
N LYS A 47 7.97 16.21 21.10
CA LYS A 47 8.79 16.50 19.91
C LYS A 47 8.51 15.57 18.72
N VAL A 48 7.91 14.42 18.95
CA VAL A 48 7.62 13.43 17.88
C VAL A 48 6.62 13.97 16.86
N PHE A 49 5.72 14.87 17.25
CA PHE A 49 4.69 15.45 16.39
C PHE A 49 5.03 16.83 15.80
N ASP A 50 6.19 17.38 16.10
CA ASP A 50 6.63 18.69 15.54
C ASP A 50 6.67 18.69 14.01
N TRP A 51 6.89 17.53 13.40
CA TRP A 51 6.91 17.40 11.95
C TRP A 51 5.52 17.62 11.32
N ALA A 52 4.49 17.05 11.90
CA ALA A 52 3.12 17.19 11.41
C ALA A 52 2.63 18.64 11.47
N SER A 53 2.97 19.37 12.54
CA SER A 53 2.62 20.79 12.71
C SER A 53 3.32 21.73 11.72
N ARG A 54 4.48 21.34 11.17
CA ARG A 54 5.19 22.11 10.12
C ARG A 54 4.59 21.95 8.75
N THR A 55 4.02 20.79 8.45
CA THR A 55 3.48 20.47 7.13
C THR A 55 2.08 21.05 6.92
N TYR A 56 1.29 21.13 7.99
CA TYR A 56 -0.08 21.64 7.98
C TYR A 56 -0.27 22.67 9.09
N PRO A 57 -0.27 23.97 8.78
CA PRO A 57 -0.49 25.00 9.79
C PRO A 57 -1.90 24.86 10.39
N LEU A 58 -2.00 25.08 11.69
CA LEU A 58 -3.28 25.13 12.40
C LEU A 58 -4.12 26.32 11.92
N LYS A 59 -5.43 26.15 11.90
CA LYS A 59 -6.38 27.26 11.69
C LYS A 59 -6.10 28.38 12.70
N LYS A 60 -6.12 29.63 12.24
CA LYS A 60 -5.74 30.79 13.04
C LYS A 60 -6.61 31.03 14.28
N ASP A 61 -7.88 30.62 14.22
CA ASP A 61 -8.79 30.69 15.36
C ASP A 61 -8.60 29.47 16.27
N ARG A 62 -7.60 29.56 17.10
CA ARG A 62 -7.33 28.63 18.21
C ARG A 62 -8.37 28.67 19.34
N ALA A 63 -9.43 29.42 19.17
CA ALA A 63 -10.52 29.39 20.11
C ALA A 63 -11.12 27.97 20.11
N VAL A 64 -10.51 27.13 20.96
CA VAL A 64 -11.12 25.90 21.44
C VAL A 64 -11.58 25.00 20.29
N ILE A 65 -11.00 23.81 20.14
CA ILE A 65 -11.73 22.70 19.54
C ILE A 65 -13.09 22.72 20.26
N LYS A 66 -14.10 23.31 19.61
CA LYS A 66 -15.47 23.27 20.13
C LYS A 66 -15.85 21.80 20.08
N LEU A 67 -15.76 21.14 21.22
CA LEU A 67 -16.27 19.81 21.40
C LEU A 67 -17.76 19.90 21.10
N VAL A 68 -18.19 19.26 20.05
CA VAL A 68 -19.62 19.11 19.76
C VAL A 68 -20.13 18.15 20.83
N GLU A 69 -20.93 18.62 21.75
CA GLU A 69 -21.60 17.74 22.71
C GLU A 69 -22.38 16.68 21.94
N PRO A 70 -22.32 15.40 22.37
CA PRO A 70 -23.12 14.36 21.70
C PRO A 70 -24.59 14.79 21.74
N ALA A 71 -25.19 14.85 20.54
CA ALA A 71 -26.60 15.23 20.40
C ALA A 71 -27.47 14.40 21.35
N GLN A 72 -28.24 15.04 22.19
CA GLN A 72 -29.17 14.34 23.10
C GLN A 72 -30.13 13.48 22.27
N ARG A 73 -30.36 12.23 22.73
CA ARG A 73 -31.39 11.36 22.15
C ARG A 73 -32.75 12.05 22.28
N VAL A 74 -33.31 12.45 21.15
CA VAL A 74 -34.68 13.00 21.08
C VAL A 74 -35.62 11.82 20.78
N ASP A 75 -36.71 11.70 21.50
CA ASP A 75 -37.69 10.63 21.34
C ASP A 75 -38.31 10.61 19.93
N ASP A 76 -38.52 9.42 19.37
CA ASP A 76 -38.92 9.19 17.97
C ASP A 76 -40.36 9.59 17.61
N GLU A 77 -41.18 10.05 18.55
CA GLU A 77 -42.63 10.24 18.34
C GLU A 77 -43.02 11.51 17.55
N GLN A 78 -42.08 12.46 17.30
CA GLN A 78 -42.38 13.78 16.72
C GLN A 78 -41.86 14.00 15.29
N GLY A 79 -41.37 12.98 14.58
CA GLY A 79 -40.82 13.13 13.23
C GLY A 79 -41.91 13.40 12.17
N VAL A 80 -41.63 14.31 11.23
CA VAL A 80 -42.49 14.70 10.14
C VAL A 80 -41.97 14.26 8.78
N TRP A 81 -42.85 14.19 7.79
CA TRP A 81 -42.45 14.03 6.39
C TRP A 81 -42.07 15.39 5.81
N MET A 82 -40.81 15.60 5.52
CA MET A 82 -40.36 16.89 4.97
C MET A 82 -40.60 17.03 3.48
N HIS A 83 -41.12 18.18 3.10
CA HIS A 83 -41.12 18.65 1.72
C HIS A 83 -39.74 19.26 1.37
N ASN A 84 -39.15 18.84 0.26
CA ASN A 84 -37.80 19.24 -0.18
C ASN A 84 -36.73 19.02 0.89
N GLY A 85 -36.69 17.81 1.37
CA GLY A 85 -35.85 17.44 2.43
C GLY A 85 -34.35 17.59 2.13
N HIS A 86 -33.61 17.34 3.13
CA HIS A 86 -32.17 17.29 3.08
C HIS A 86 -31.68 16.52 1.82
N ARG A 87 -30.73 17.11 1.10
CA ARG A 87 -30.12 16.53 -0.10
C ARG A 87 -31.08 16.21 -1.24
N LYS A 88 -32.06 17.07 -1.49
CA LYS A 88 -33.03 17.01 -2.60
C LYS A 88 -33.93 15.76 -2.67
N VAL A 89 -33.90 14.90 -1.64
CA VAL A 89 -34.87 13.80 -1.56
C VAL A 89 -36.27 14.34 -1.22
N THR A 90 -37.24 14.01 -2.04
CA THR A 90 -38.63 14.55 -1.88
C THR A 90 -39.37 13.90 -0.72
N ALA A 91 -40.33 14.62 -0.12
CA ALA A 91 -41.19 14.10 0.93
C ALA A 91 -41.91 12.80 0.51
N ARG A 92 -42.35 12.71 -0.72
CA ARG A 92 -42.98 11.49 -1.28
C ARG A 92 -42.04 10.29 -1.24
N THR A 93 -40.76 10.48 -1.55
CA THR A 93 -39.75 9.41 -1.51
C THR A 93 -39.46 9.01 -0.07
N MET A 94 -39.33 9.98 0.83
CA MET A 94 -39.12 9.73 2.26
C MET A 94 -40.29 8.99 2.88
N GLU A 95 -41.54 9.41 2.57
CA GLU A 95 -42.75 8.75 3.03
C GLU A 95 -42.82 7.30 2.54
N PHE A 96 -42.52 7.05 1.27
CA PHE A 96 -42.47 5.70 0.71
C PHE A 96 -41.54 4.79 1.48
N TYR A 97 -40.33 5.29 1.80
CA TYR A 97 -39.34 4.52 2.57
C TYR A 97 -39.60 4.51 4.09
N GLY A 98 -40.55 5.27 4.56
CA GLY A 98 -40.84 5.38 6.00
C GLY A 98 -39.81 6.19 6.77
N VAL A 99 -39.12 7.14 6.12
CA VAL A 99 -38.05 7.96 6.73
C VAL A 99 -38.64 9.21 7.36
N LYS A 100 -38.57 9.34 8.67
CA LYS A 100 -39.01 10.52 9.42
C LYS A 100 -37.87 11.50 9.60
N THR A 101 -38.16 12.79 9.45
CA THR A 101 -37.22 13.89 9.66
C THR A 101 -37.67 14.73 10.86
N TYR A 102 -36.71 15.01 11.72
CA TYR A 102 -36.90 15.97 12.82
C TYR A 102 -36.40 17.34 12.39
N VAL A 103 -37.20 18.33 12.67
CA VAL A 103 -36.97 19.71 12.24
C VAL A 103 -37.09 20.62 13.44
N GLU A 104 -36.16 21.55 13.57
CA GLU A 104 -36.22 22.66 14.51
C GLU A 104 -36.03 23.97 13.73
N ASP A 105 -36.92 24.92 13.89
CA ASP A 105 -36.92 26.19 13.14
C ASP A 105 -36.77 26.01 11.62
N GLU A 106 -37.46 25.03 11.05
CA GLU A 106 -37.41 24.65 9.63
C GLU A 106 -36.08 23.99 9.18
N VAL A 107 -35.14 23.80 10.10
CA VAL A 107 -33.87 23.14 9.80
C VAL A 107 -33.92 21.66 10.15
N PRO A 108 -33.61 20.75 9.22
CA PRO A 108 -33.58 19.33 9.51
C PRO A 108 -32.40 19.01 10.45
N LEU A 109 -32.68 18.34 11.57
CA LEU A 109 -31.70 17.93 12.56
C LEU A 109 -31.28 16.50 12.41
N LYS A 110 -32.25 15.60 12.11
CA LYS A 110 -31.97 14.17 11.98
C LYS A 110 -32.97 13.47 11.08
N HIS A 111 -32.52 12.36 10.47
CA HIS A 111 -33.38 11.36 9.82
C HIS A 111 -33.41 10.06 10.62
N THR A 112 -34.61 9.47 10.75
CA THR A 112 -34.75 8.11 11.29
C THR A 112 -35.17 7.15 10.19
N TYR A 113 -34.33 6.18 9.90
CA TYR A 113 -34.54 5.10 8.95
C TYR A 113 -35.10 3.89 9.68
N THR A 114 -36.21 3.35 9.21
CA THR A 114 -36.81 2.12 9.77
C THR A 114 -36.49 0.94 8.87
N TYR A 115 -35.98 -0.11 9.44
CA TYR A 115 -35.60 -1.34 8.74
C TYR A 115 -36.73 -2.37 8.75
N PRO A 116 -36.67 -3.42 7.89
CA PRO A 116 -37.74 -4.40 7.75
C PRO A 116 -38.12 -5.16 9.04
N ASP A 117 -37.20 -5.26 9.99
CA ASP A 117 -37.40 -5.89 11.32
C ASP A 117 -37.95 -4.92 12.36
N GLY A 118 -38.27 -3.70 11.98
CA GLY A 118 -38.72 -2.62 12.85
C GLY A 118 -37.63 -1.91 13.64
N SER A 119 -36.37 -2.33 13.50
CA SER A 119 -35.25 -1.62 14.09
C SER A 119 -34.98 -0.28 13.38
N THR A 120 -34.34 0.64 14.07
CA THR A 120 -34.10 1.98 13.56
C THR A 120 -32.62 2.33 13.52
N LYS A 121 -32.25 3.14 12.53
CA LYS A 121 -30.97 3.84 12.44
C LYS A 121 -31.24 5.33 12.25
N THR A 122 -30.59 6.15 13.04
CA THR A 122 -30.78 7.61 13.03
C THR A 122 -29.51 8.28 12.53
N ARG A 123 -29.66 9.13 11.52
CA ARG A 123 -28.61 10.03 11.07
C ARG A 123 -28.88 11.41 11.63
N VAL A 124 -27.96 11.91 12.44
CA VAL A 124 -27.96 13.29 12.93
C VAL A 124 -27.03 14.12 12.05
N PHE A 125 -27.43 15.33 11.72
CA PHE A 125 -26.65 16.18 10.85
C PHE A 125 -25.54 16.91 11.61
N PRO A 126 -24.34 17.05 11.01
CA PRO A 126 -24.03 16.80 9.59
C PRO A 126 -23.85 15.33 9.20
N LYS A 127 -23.27 14.45 10.04
CA LYS A 127 -22.99 13.04 9.65
C LYS A 127 -22.70 12.13 10.85
N GLU A 128 -23.56 12.12 11.85
CA GLU A 128 -23.47 11.15 12.95
C GLU A 128 -24.54 10.08 12.82
N PHE A 129 -24.26 8.85 13.22
CA PHE A 129 -25.20 7.74 13.14
C PHE A 129 -25.38 7.07 14.49
N PHE A 130 -26.63 6.81 14.85
CA PHE A 130 -27.03 6.09 16.03
C PHE A 130 -27.94 4.93 15.65
N THR A 131 -27.77 3.79 16.30
CA THR A 131 -28.65 2.63 16.09
C THR A 131 -29.62 2.49 17.25
N GLY A 132 -30.87 2.19 16.94
CA GLY A 132 -31.92 1.90 17.92
C GLY A 132 -31.67 0.57 18.63
N LYS A 133 -32.42 0.35 19.73
CA LYS A 133 -32.34 -0.91 20.49
C LYS A 133 -32.74 -2.10 19.61
N GLY A 134 -31.86 -3.10 19.52
CA GLY A 134 -32.12 -4.32 18.75
C GLY A 134 -31.70 -4.27 17.28
N PHE A 135 -31.08 -3.19 16.80
CA PHE A 135 -30.53 -3.11 15.45
C PHE A 135 -29.44 -4.16 15.20
N LYS A 136 -29.60 -4.98 14.16
CA LYS A 136 -28.70 -6.13 13.89
C LYS A 136 -27.83 -6.00 12.65
N SER A 137 -28.06 -5.01 11.80
CA SER A 137 -27.39 -4.84 10.49
C SER A 137 -27.48 -6.08 9.57
N ASP A 138 -28.55 -6.84 9.66
CA ASP A 138 -28.74 -8.10 8.95
C ASP A 138 -29.90 -8.09 7.94
N LYS A 139 -30.41 -6.90 7.61
CA LYS A 139 -31.41 -6.63 6.57
C LYS A 139 -31.02 -5.42 5.75
N LEU A 140 -31.41 -5.41 4.47
CA LEU A 140 -31.25 -4.24 3.60
C LEU A 140 -32.32 -3.21 3.93
N PHE A 141 -31.94 -1.93 3.97
CA PHE A 141 -32.90 -0.83 4.11
C PHE A 141 -33.82 -0.76 2.89
N GLY A 142 -35.11 -0.61 3.12
CA GLY A 142 -36.11 -0.52 2.06
C GLY A 142 -36.50 -1.86 1.42
N MET A 143 -35.95 -2.98 1.87
CA MET A 143 -36.28 -4.30 1.32
C MET A 143 -37.76 -4.66 1.48
N ASP A 144 -38.41 -4.21 2.56
CA ASP A 144 -39.85 -4.39 2.83
C ASP A 144 -40.76 -3.59 1.90
N LYS A 145 -40.25 -2.59 1.18
CA LYS A 145 -41.02 -1.77 0.24
C LYS A 145 -41.23 -2.43 -1.12
N PHE A 146 -40.44 -3.46 -1.40
CA PHE A 146 -40.45 -4.13 -2.70
C PHE A 146 -40.70 -5.64 -2.53
N PRO A 147 -41.87 -6.15 -2.91
CA PRO A 147 -42.12 -7.60 -2.89
C PRO A 147 -41.11 -8.38 -3.71
N ALA A 148 -40.80 -9.61 -3.28
CA ALA A 148 -39.92 -10.51 -4.01
C ALA A 148 -40.37 -10.66 -5.47
N GLY A 149 -39.43 -10.49 -6.42
CA GLY A 149 -39.70 -10.61 -7.85
C GLY A 149 -40.62 -9.53 -8.43
N SER A 150 -40.88 -8.42 -7.72
CA SER A 150 -41.70 -7.31 -8.18
C SER A 150 -41.14 -6.55 -9.40
N ALA A 151 -39.84 -6.77 -9.71
CA ALA A 151 -39.18 -6.21 -10.89
C ALA A 151 -38.16 -7.19 -11.44
N GLN A 152 -37.59 -6.92 -12.63
CA GLN A 152 -36.53 -7.73 -13.21
C GLN A 152 -35.18 -7.51 -12.48
N ALA A 153 -34.98 -6.33 -11.88
CA ALA A 153 -33.74 -5.93 -11.25
C ALA A 153 -33.98 -5.24 -9.92
N VAL A 154 -33.01 -5.35 -9.02
CA VAL A 154 -32.89 -4.57 -7.78
C VAL A 154 -31.54 -3.89 -7.75
N THR A 155 -31.48 -2.68 -7.19
CA THR A 155 -30.22 -1.94 -7.00
C THR A 155 -29.89 -1.87 -5.52
N ILE A 156 -28.65 -2.23 -5.17
CA ILE A 156 -28.08 -2.09 -3.83
C ILE A 156 -27.13 -0.89 -3.84
N THR A 157 -27.38 0.08 -2.95
CA THR A 157 -26.54 1.25 -2.72
C THR A 157 -25.80 1.16 -1.39
N GLU A 158 -24.82 2.01 -1.17
CA GLU A 158 -24.08 2.03 0.09
C GLU A 158 -24.91 2.59 1.24
N GLY A 159 -25.56 3.74 1.03
CA GLY A 159 -26.33 4.48 2.04
C GLY A 159 -27.82 4.58 1.77
N GLU A 160 -28.58 4.85 2.83
CA GLU A 160 -30.04 5.00 2.76
C GLU A 160 -30.47 6.17 1.88
N LEU A 161 -29.70 7.29 1.92
CA LEU A 161 -29.94 8.43 1.05
C LEU A 161 -29.72 8.11 -0.42
N ASP A 162 -28.75 7.26 -0.72
CA ASP A 162 -28.42 6.83 -2.08
C ASP A 162 -29.53 5.96 -2.65
N ALA A 163 -30.09 5.05 -1.84
CA ALA A 163 -31.23 4.25 -2.22
C ALA A 163 -32.46 5.12 -2.56
N MET A 164 -32.76 6.09 -1.71
CA MET A 164 -33.86 7.01 -1.94
C MET A 164 -33.63 7.90 -3.18
N SER A 165 -32.40 8.39 -3.36
CA SER A 165 -32.00 9.23 -4.50
C SER A 165 -32.08 8.46 -5.81
N GLY A 166 -31.54 7.27 -5.88
CA GLY A 166 -31.60 6.40 -7.04
C GLY A 166 -33.06 6.06 -7.40
N TYR A 167 -33.86 5.68 -6.41
CA TYR A 167 -35.31 5.42 -6.60
C TYR A 167 -36.04 6.62 -7.18
N GLN A 168 -35.77 7.81 -6.63
CA GLN A 168 -36.36 9.06 -7.10
C GLN A 168 -35.97 9.39 -8.55
N MET A 169 -34.66 9.36 -8.86
CA MET A 169 -34.12 9.66 -10.18
C MET A 169 -34.60 8.68 -11.26
N MET A 170 -34.80 7.42 -10.88
CA MET A 170 -35.34 6.39 -11.78
C MET A 170 -36.87 6.39 -11.89
N GLY A 171 -37.51 7.50 -11.50
CA GLY A 171 -38.96 7.72 -11.65
C GLY A 171 -39.80 6.82 -10.75
N GLN A 172 -39.26 6.37 -9.64
CA GLN A 172 -39.91 5.52 -8.62
C GLN A 172 -40.45 4.17 -9.18
N LYS A 173 -39.73 3.61 -10.18
CA LYS A 173 -40.18 2.40 -10.88
C LYS A 173 -39.36 1.15 -10.55
N TYR A 174 -38.12 1.32 -10.13
CA TYR A 174 -37.18 0.21 -9.90
C TYR A 174 -36.87 0.08 -8.41
N PRO A 175 -36.76 -1.14 -7.88
CA PRO A 175 -36.32 -1.37 -6.50
C PRO A 175 -34.92 -0.84 -6.22
N PHE A 176 -34.79 0.01 -5.19
CA PHE A 176 -33.54 0.47 -4.64
C PHE A 176 -33.52 0.18 -3.14
N VAL A 177 -32.45 -0.43 -2.68
CA VAL A 177 -32.20 -0.77 -1.28
C VAL A 177 -30.80 -0.37 -0.89
N SER A 178 -30.50 -0.24 0.38
CA SER A 178 -29.12 0.03 0.80
C SER A 178 -28.59 -0.93 1.83
N LEU A 179 -27.26 -0.95 1.92
CA LEU A 179 -26.54 -1.62 2.99
C LEU A 179 -26.85 -0.95 4.33
N PRO A 180 -26.97 -1.71 5.44
CA PRO A 180 -27.19 -1.13 6.77
C PRO A 180 -25.93 -0.47 7.35
N SER A 181 -24.74 -0.82 6.85
CA SER A 181 -23.45 -0.28 7.26
C SER A 181 -22.40 -0.52 6.18
N ALA A 182 -21.32 0.25 6.19
CA ALA A 182 -20.17 0.07 5.29
C ALA A 182 -19.45 -1.29 5.46
N THR A 183 -19.68 -1.98 6.57
CA THR A 183 -19.18 -3.35 6.78
C THR A 183 -20.38 -4.25 7.13
N PRO A 184 -21.05 -4.83 6.13
CA PRO A 184 -22.22 -5.65 6.36
C PRO A 184 -21.90 -6.89 7.19
N ASN A 185 -22.84 -7.29 8.06
CA ASN A 185 -22.75 -8.53 8.80
C ASN A 185 -22.81 -9.72 7.82
N LYS A 186 -22.03 -10.78 8.08
CA LYS A 186 -22.08 -12.03 7.28
C LYS A 186 -23.50 -12.60 7.13
N ARG A 187 -24.36 -12.42 8.13
CA ARG A 187 -25.76 -12.83 8.11
C ARG A 187 -26.65 -12.02 7.15
N LEU A 188 -26.21 -10.84 6.72
CA LEU A 188 -27.00 -10.02 5.80
C LEU A 188 -27.32 -10.78 4.51
N LEU A 189 -26.33 -11.37 3.88
CA LEU A 189 -26.51 -12.12 2.63
C LEU A 189 -27.37 -13.38 2.84
N GLU A 190 -27.18 -14.09 3.94
CA GLU A 190 -27.99 -15.26 4.30
C GLU A 190 -29.47 -14.87 4.46
N ASN A 191 -29.77 -13.78 5.17
CA ASN A 191 -31.12 -13.30 5.44
C ASN A 191 -31.81 -12.63 4.25
N CYS A 192 -31.06 -12.18 3.24
CA CYS A 192 -31.59 -11.52 2.06
C CYS A 192 -31.51 -12.41 0.80
N LYS A 193 -30.91 -13.60 0.88
CA LYS A 193 -30.61 -14.46 -0.25
C LYS A 193 -31.84 -14.79 -1.11
N ASP A 194 -32.91 -15.25 -0.48
CA ASP A 194 -34.12 -15.66 -1.22
C ASP A 194 -34.81 -14.45 -1.89
N TRP A 195 -34.85 -13.33 -1.19
CA TRP A 195 -35.40 -12.10 -1.73
C TRP A 195 -34.56 -11.56 -2.90
N LEU A 196 -33.22 -11.45 -2.74
CA LEU A 196 -32.30 -11.07 -3.82
C LEU A 196 -32.37 -12.07 -4.98
N GLY A 197 -32.49 -13.35 -4.68
CA GLY A 197 -32.63 -14.44 -5.65
C GLY A 197 -33.87 -14.34 -6.52
N SER A 198 -34.89 -13.61 -6.10
CA SER A 198 -36.12 -13.38 -6.86
C SER A 198 -35.96 -12.41 -8.04
N PHE A 199 -34.88 -11.62 -8.10
CA PHE A 199 -34.59 -10.69 -9.19
C PHE A 199 -33.61 -11.31 -10.20
N LYS A 200 -33.79 -11.03 -11.49
CA LYS A 200 -32.89 -11.53 -12.54
C LYS A 200 -31.54 -10.83 -12.55
N LYS A 201 -31.50 -9.56 -12.16
CA LYS A 201 -30.30 -8.74 -12.09
C LYS A 201 -30.19 -8.03 -10.75
N ILE A 202 -28.99 -7.93 -10.22
CA ILE A 202 -28.64 -7.19 -9.02
C ILE A 202 -27.64 -6.12 -9.43
N TYR A 203 -28.04 -4.88 -9.41
CA TYR A 203 -27.17 -3.75 -9.68
C TYR A 203 -26.50 -3.28 -8.39
N LEU A 204 -25.21 -2.99 -8.46
CA LEU A 204 -24.43 -2.41 -7.39
C LEU A 204 -24.09 -0.96 -7.73
N SER A 205 -24.55 -0.04 -6.89
CA SER A 205 -24.22 1.38 -6.92
C SER A 205 -23.53 1.71 -5.60
N LEU A 206 -22.31 1.20 -5.44
CA LEU A 206 -21.47 1.23 -4.24
C LEU A 206 -20.20 2.03 -4.52
N ASP A 207 -19.53 2.50 -3.46
CA ASP A 207 -18.19 3.09 -3.55
C ASP A 207 -17.17 2.06 -4.13
N THR A 208 -16.01 2.55 -4.58
CA THR A 208 -14.93 1.71 -5.16
C THR A 208 -13.86 1.34 -4.14
N ASP A 209 -14.25 1.09 -2.88
CA ASP A 209 -13.33 0.69 -1.83
C ASP A 209 -13.25 -0.84 -1.67
N ASP A 210 -12.22 -1.31 -0.95
CA ASP A 210 -11.99 -2.73 -0.66
C ASP A 210 -13.19 -3.46 -0.01
N LYS A 211 -14.03 -2.74 0.74
CA LYS A 211 -15.17 -3.33 1.43
C LYS A 211 -16.33 -3.58 0.48
N ALA A 212 -16.59 -2.60 -0.39
CA ALA A 212 -17.57 -2.72 -1.45
C ALA A 212 -17.20 -3.83 -2.43
N GLU A 213 -15.92 -3.94 -2.78
CA GLU A 213 -15.38 -5.00 -3.65
C GLU A 213 -15.59 -6.40 -3.02
N LYS A 214 -15.22 -6.60 -1.77
CA LYS A 214 -15.43 -7.85 -1.04
C LYS A 214 -16.92 -8.24 -0.96
N PHE A 215 -17.81 -7.26 -0.78
CA PHE A 215 -19.24 -7.48 -0.78
C PHE A 215 -19.74 -7.90 -2.16
N ALA A 216 -19.30 -7.23 -3.22
CA ALA A 216 -19.63 -7.53 -4.60
C ALA A 216 -19.19 -8.96 -5.00
N ILE A 217 -17.97 -9.36 -4.63
CA ILE A 217 -17.46 -10.72 -4.84
C ILE A 217 -18.33 -11.75 -4.09
N SER A 218 -18.72 -11.45 -2.86
CA SER A 218 -19.59 -12.35 -2.08
C SER A 218 -20.98 -12.52 -2.73
N LEU A 219 -21.54 -11.44 -3.29
CA LEU A 219 -22.78 -11.48 -4.08
C LEU A 219 -22.61 -12.26 -5.38
N MET A 220 -21.52 -12.06 -6.11
CA MET A 220 -21.21 -12.78 -7.33
C MET A 220 -21.14 -14.29 -7.10
N HIS A 221 -20.56 -14.73 -5.99
CA HIS A 221 -20.53 -16.16 -5.63
C HIS A 221 -21.93 -16.73 -5.36
N LEU A 222 -22.84 -15.94 -4.76
CA LEU A 222 -24.20 -16.36 -4.50
C LEU A 222 -25.10 -16.29 -5.75
N PHE A 223 -24.85 -15.35 -6.65
CA PHE A 223 -25.65 -15.07 -7.82
C PHE A 223 -24.79 -14.93 -9.08
N PRO A 224 -24.15 -16.02 -9.56
CA PRO A 224 -23.26 -15.99 -10.72
C PRO A 224 -23.95 -15.44 -11.96
N GLY A 225 -23.29 -14.51 -12.67
CA GLY A 225 -23.79 -13.90 -13.91
C GLY A 225 -24.98 -12.96 -13.74
N ARG A 226 -25.31 -12.55 -12.50
CA ARG A 226 -26.48 -11.70 -12.21
C ARG A 226 -26.16 -10.40 -11.52
N VAL A 227 -24.89 -10.15 -11.12
CA VAL A 227 -24.40 -8.96 -10.43
C VAL A 227 -23.82 -8.00 -11.45
N TYR A 228 -24.25 -6.75 -11.43
CA TYR A 228 -23.84 -5.70 -12.35
C TYR A 228 -23.35 -4.49 -11.57
N ARG A 229 -22.31 -3.81 -12.03
CA ARG A 229 -21.79 -2.56 -11.42
C ARG A 229 -22.32 -1.37 -12.21
N VAL A 230 -22.90 -0.39 -11.51
CA VAL A 230 -23.27 0.91 -12.08
C VAL A 230 -22.01 1.78 -12.06
N PRO A 231 -21.55 2.31 -13.20
CA PRO A 231 -20.37 3.17 -13.23
C PRO A 231 -20.66 4.53 -12.57
N HIS A 232 -19.72 5.01 -11.76
CA HIS A 232 -19.78 6.30 -11.06
C HIS A 232 -18.62 7.21 -11.51
N ASP A 233 -18.51 7.46 -12.82
CA ASP A 233 -17.36 8.15 -13.41
C ASP A 233 -17.33 9.66 -13.10
N VAL A 234 -18.50 10.27 -12.84
CA VAL A 234 -18.63 11.73 -12.68
C VAL A 234 -18.95 12.14 -11.25
N TYR A 235 -19.76 11.36 -10.56
CA TYR A 235 -20.21 11.63 -9.20
C TYR A 235 -19.99 10.39 -8.33
N LYS A 236 -19.65 10.61 -7.08
CA LYS A 236 -19.25 9.55 -6.16
C LYS A 236 -20.37 8.55 -5.85
N ASP A 237 -21.58 9.05 -5.61
CA ASP A 237 -22.74 8.26 -5.19
C ASP A 237 -24.05 8.74 -5.82
N ALA A 238 -25.11 7.98 -5.66
CA ALA A 238 -26.42 8.31 -6.24
C ALA A 238 -26.99 9.62 -5.70
N ASN A 239 -26.71 10.00 -4.46
CA ASN A 239 -27.16 11.26 -3.92
C ASN A 239 -26.42 12.45 -4.53
N ASP A 240 -25.14 12.33 -4.82
CA ASP A 240 -24.36 13.37 -5.49
C ASP A 240 -24.89 13.65 -6.90
N PHE A 241 -25.32 12.62 -7.65
CA PHE A 241 -26.05 12.83 -8.93
C PHE A 241 -27.33 13.63 -8.73
N LEU A 242 -28.13 13.31 -7.70
CA LEU A 242 -29.38 14.02 -7.41
C LEU A 242 -29.09 15.47 -7.01
N MET A 243 -28.08 15.71 -6.18
CA MET A 243 -27.68 17.06 -5.74
C MET A 243 -27.23 17.95 -6.91
N ALA A 244 -26.62 17.35 -7.92
CA ALA A 244 -26.15 18.01 -9.14
C ALA A 244 -27.25 18.14 -10.22
N ASP A 245 -28.52 17.77 -9.96
CA ASP A 245 -29.62 17.69 -10.93
C ASP A 245 -29.29 16.79 -12.15
N ALA A 246 -28.44 15.80 -11.97
CA ALA A 246 -27.90 14.92 -13.02
C ALA A 246 -28.68 13.59 -13.16
N SER A 247 -30.00 13.60 -12.97
CA SER A 247 -30.84 12.39 -13.02
C SER A 247 -30.75 11.64 -14.34
N GLU A 248 -30.58 12.35 -15.46
CA GLU A 248 -30.42 11.73 -16.78
C GLU A 248 -29.08 10.99 -16.88
N SER A 249 -27.99 11.57 -16.34
CA SER A 249 -26.67 10.94 -16.32
C SER A 249 -26.67 9.69 -15.45
N PHE A 250 -27.32 9.74 -14.27
CA PHE A 250 -27.50 8.55 -13.42
C PHE A 250 -28.29 7.45 -14.15
N SER A 251 -29.38 7.82 -14.83
CA SER A 251 -30.17 6.87 -15.59
C SER A 251 -29.36 6.20 -16.71
N LYS A 252 -28.54 6.98 -17.44
CA LYS A 252 -27.62 6.44 -18.45
C LYS A 252 -26.61 5.46 -17.83
N ALA A 253 -25.97 5.84 -16.74
CA ALA A 253 -25.02 4.99 -16.02
C ALA A 253 -25.71 3.69 -15.56
N TRP A 254 -26.92 3.76 -15.01
CA TRP A 254 -27.66 2.60 -14.55
C TRP A 254 -28.02 1.63 -15.69
N PHE A 255 -28.43 2.13 -16.85
CA PHE A 255 -28.73 1.30 -18.01
C PHE A 255 -27.51 0.75 -18.72
N SER A 256 -26.35 1.41 -18.59
CA SER A 256 -25.06 0.96 -19.13
C SER A 256 -24.29 0.05 -18.19
N ALA A 257 -24.84 -0.27 -17.00
CA ALA A 257 -24.17 -1.10 -16.01
C ALA A 257 -23.71 -2.44 -16.62
N GLY A 258 -22.41 -2.72 -16.49
CA GLY A 258 -21.75 -3.93 -16.93
C GLY A 258 -21.86 -5.07 -15.93
N LEU A 259 -21.66 -6.31 -16.39
CA LEU A 259 -21.53 -7.44 -15.49
C LEU A 259 -20.34 -7.19 -14.55
N PHE A 260 -20.54 -7.40 -13.25
CA PHE A 260 -19.47 -7.24 -12.28
C PHE A 260 -18.34 -8.24 -12.55
N THR A 261 -17.16 -7.71 -12.77
CA THR A 261 -15.92 -8.47 -12.88
C THR A 261 -14.99 -8.00 -11.75
N PRO A 262 -14.46 -8.90 -10.91
CA PRO A 262 -13.48 -8.52 -9.88
C PRO A 262 -12.24 -7.88 -10.49
N ASP A 263 -11.65 -6.90 -9.79
CA ASP A 263 -10.50 -6.12 -10.25
C ASP A 263 -9.26 -6.98 -10.60
N ASN A 264 -9.22 -8.22 -10.10
CA ASN A 264 -8.15 -9.19 -10.40
C ASN A 264 -8.42 -10.07 -11.64
N ILE A 265 -9.50 -9.81 -12.38
CA ILE A 265 -9.86 -10.53 -13.62
C ILE A 265 -9.86 -9.53 -14.77
N TYR A 266 -8.92 -9.65 -15.64
CA TYR A 266 -8.79 -8.88 -16.88
C TYR A 266 -9.41 -9.70 -18.01
N ALA A 267 -10.42 -9.20 -18.67
CA ALA A 267 -11.21 -9.95 -19.64
C ALA A 267 -11.57 -9.17 -20.91
N THR A 268 -11.47 -7.84 -20.89
CA THR A 268 -11.81 -6.99 -22.03
C THR A 268 -10.56 -6.43 -22.71
N GLU A 269 -10.72 -5.94 -23.94
CA GLU A 269 -9.64 -5.23 -24.65
C GLU A 269 -9.20 -4.01 -23.87
N GLU A 270 -10.15 -3.27 -23.30
CA GLU A 270 -9.91 -2.07 -22.48
C GLU A 270 -9.05 -2.42 -21.26
N ASP A 271 -9.35 -3.51 -20.54
CA ASP A 271 -8.56 -3.96 -19.37
C ASP A 271 -7.08 -4.17 -19.74
N PHE A 272 -6.82 -4.81 -20.89
CA PHE A 272 -5.45 -5.08 -21.34
C PHE A 272 -4.74 -3.85 -21.89
N LEU A 273 -5.47 -2.95 -22.55
CA LEU A 273 -4.89 -1.68 -23.01
C LEU A 273 -4.56 -0.75 -21.84
N GLU A 274 -5.42 -0.69 -20.83
CA GLU A 274 -5.14 0.04 -19.60
C GLU A 274 -3.90 -0.53 -18.89
N LEU A 275 -3.80 -1.86 -18.74
CA LEU A 275 -2.59 -2.51 -18.23
C LEU A 275 -1.33 -2.15 -19.04
N LEU A 276 -1.44 -2.10 -20.36
CA LEU A 276 -0.30 -1.76 -21.22
C LEU A 276 0.16 -0.31 -21.01
N HIS A 277 -0.77 0.61 -20.80
CA HIS A 277 -0.47 2.04 -20.67
C HIS A 277 -0.12 2.45 -19.23
N ASP A 278 -0.75 1.83 -18.23
CA ASP A 278 -0.60 2.20 -16.82
C ASP A 278 0.48 1.40 -16.10
N THR A 279 0.84 0.23 -16.64
CA THR A 279 1.97 -0.52 -16.07
C THR A 279 3.26 0.23 -16.39
N PRO A 280 3.98 0.76 -15.39
CA PRO A 280 5.24 1.43 -15.64
C PRO A 280 6.22 0.46 -16.31
N ASP A 281 6.90 0.93 -17.34
CA ASP A 281 8.02 0.18 -17.93
C ASP A 281 8.99 -0.22 -16.82
N HIS A 282 9.40 -1.47 -16.81
CA HIS A 282 10.43 -1.93 -15.87
C HIS A 282 11.71 -1.16 -16.15
N SER A 283 11.96 -0.13 -15.35
CA SER A 283 13.23 0.58 -15.39
C SER A 283 14.32 -0.34 -14.88
N TYR A 284 15.46 -0.31 -15.50
CA TYR A 284 16.64 -1.04 -15.06
C TYR A 284 17.85 -0.11 -14.99
N VAL A 285 18.78 -0.45 -14.12
CA VAL A 285 20.08 0.22 -14.01
C VAL A 285 21.15 -0.77 -14.47
N PRO A 286 21.83 -0.51 -15.60
CA PRO A 286 22.95 -1.33 -16.04
C PRO A 286 24.00 -1.52 -14.94
N THR A 287 24.54 -2.71 -14.85
CA THR A 287 25.54 -3.05 -13.80
C THR A 287 26.90 -2.42 -14.08
N GLY A 288 27.13 -1.97 -15.30
CA GLY A 288 28.42 -1.50 -15.78
C GLY A 288 29.39 -2.63 -16.15
N ILE A 289 28.90 -3.88 -16.20
CA ILE A 289 29.65 -5.06 -16.67
C ILE A 289 29.01 -5.52 -17.98
N MET A 290 29.71 -5.31 -19.08
CA MET A 290 29.14 -5.49 -20.41
C MET A 290 28.54 -6.90 -20.61
N GLY A 291 29.29 -7.94 -20.27
CA GLY A 291 28.80 -9.32 -20.44
C GLY A 291 27.63 -9.70 -19.53
N LEU A 292 27.47 -9.03 -18.39
CA LEU A 292 26.31 -9.20 -17.52
C LEU A 292 25.10 -8.43 -18.06
N ASP A 293 25.31 -7.19 -18.47
CA ASP A 293 24.26 -6.33 -19.01
C ASP A 293 23.70 -6.86 -20.34
N ASP A 294 24.53 -7.50 -21.18
CA ASP A 294 24.08 -8.20 -22.40
C ASP A 294 23.06 -9.31 -22.10
N LYS A 295 23.06 -9.87 -20.88
CA LYS A 295 22.12 -10.93 -20.48
C LYS A 295 20.93 -10.44 -19.71
N ILE A 296 21.15 -9.56 -18.73
CA ILE A 296 20.08 -9.16 -17.80
C ILE A 296 19.60 -7.72 -18.03
N LEU A 297 20.17 -6.97 -19.01
CA LEU A 297 19.97 -5.55 -19.28
C LEU A 297 20.40 -4.63 -18.12
N GLY A 298 20.55 -5.15 -16.93
CA GLY A 298 20.84 -4.47 -15.69
C GLY A 298 19.99 -4.97 -14.52
N LEU A 299 20.10 -4.30 -13.40
CA LEU A 299 19.25 -4.56 -12.24
C LEU A 299 17.88 -3.94 -12.50
N MET A 300 16.83 -4.75 -12.52
CA MET A 300 15.47 -4.31 -12.85
C MET A 300 14.67 -3.96 -11.60
N GLN A 301 13.89 -2.87 -11.66
CA GLN A 301 12.84 -2.61 -10.69
C GLN A 301 11.73 -3.66 -10.82
N GLY A 302 11.01 -3.92 -9.72
CA GLY A 302 9.99 -4.97 -9.67
C GLY A 302 10.53 -6.41 -9.55
N HIS A 303 11.85 -6.57 -9.47
CA HIS A 303 12.49 -7.89 -9.47
C HIS A 303 13.33 -8.16 -8.21
N PHE A 304 13.33 -9.44 -7.80
CA PHE A 304 14.15 -9.97 -6.73
C PHE A 304 15.38 -10.67 -7.32
N THR A 305 16.55 -10.05 -7.18
CA THR A 305 17.85 -10.54 -7.68
C THR A 305 18.68 -11.10 -6.54
N VAL A 306 19.26 -12.27 -6.72
CA VAL A 306 20.11 -12.93 -5.72
C VAL A 306 21.50 -13.19 -6.30
N ILE A 307 22.51 -12.67 -5.61
CA ILE A 307 23.92 -12.97 -5.85
C ILE A 307 24.29 -14.14 -4.96
N LYS A 308 24.80 -15.24 -5.51
CA LYS A 308 25.17 -16.41 -4.73
C LYS A 308 26.63 -16.79 -4.90
N ALA A 309 27.25 -17.24 -3.86
CA ALA A 309 28.56 -17.89 -3.89
C ALA A 309 28.89 -18.51 -2.52
N PRO A 310 29.90 -19.39 -2.43
CA PRO A 310 30.52 -19.82 -1.18
C PRO A 310 31.08 -18.64 -0.38
N THR A 311 31.40 -18.86 0.90
CA THR A 311 32.00 -17.84 1.76
C THR A 311 33.41 -17.48 1.28
N GLY A 312 33.76 -16.18 1.33
CA GLY A 312 35.10 -15.66 1.01
C GLY A 312 35.39 -15.54 -0.51
N ILE A 313 34.38 -15.59 -1.37
CA ILE A 313 34.52 -15.39 -2.83
C ILE A 313 34.54 -13.91 -3.23
N GLY A 314 34.11 -13.01 -2.35
CA GLY A 314 34.04 -11.55 -2.65
C GLY A 314 32.66 -11.05 -2.95
N LYS A 315 31.60 -11.69 -2.42
CA LYS A 315 30.18 -11.26 -2.62
C LYS A 315 29.92 -9.83 -2.18
N SER A 316 30.37 -9.46 -0.99
CA SER A 316 30.20 -8.10 -0.46
C SER A 316 30.94 -7.06 -1.29
N GLU A 317 32.11 -7.42 -1.84
CA GLU A 317 32.83 -6.52 -2.76
C GLU A 317 32.10 -6.39 -4.09
N PHE A 318 31.45 -7.44 -4.59
CA PHE A 318 30.62 -7.33 -5.79
C PHE A 318 29.36 -6.47 -5.52
N MET A 319 28.74 -6.58 -4.34
CA MET A 319 27.65 -5.68 -3.94
C MET A 319 28.12 -4.23 -3.94
N ARG A 320 29.29 -3.91 -3.35
CA ARG A 320 29.88 -2.56 -3.34
C ARG A 320 30.21 -2.05 -4.74
N TYR A 321 30.67 -2.92 -5.63
CA TYR A 321 30.87 -2.57 -7.03
C TYR A 321 29.58 -2.06 -7.66
N LEU A 322 28.45 -2.76 -7.43
CA LEU A 322 27.14 -2.35 -7.92
C LEU A 322 26.69 -1.03 -7.27
N GLU A 323 26.85 -0.88 -5.96
CA GLU A 323 26.54 0.37 -5.25
C GLU A 323 27.36 1.56 -5.78
N TYR A 324 28.65 1.35 -6.00
CA TYR A 324 29.51 2.38 -6.58
C TYR A 324 29.12 2.72 -8.02
N ASN A 325 28.71 1.73 -8.81
CA ASN A 325 28.16 1.98 -10.15
C ASN A 325 26.95 2.89 -10.12
N PHE A 326 26.04 2.71 -9.15
CA PHE A 326 24.90 3.63 -8.95
C PHE A 326 25.38 5.04 -8.60
N ILE A 327 26.27 5.19 -7.65
CA ILE A 327 26.82 6.48 -7.21
C ILE A 327 27.48 7.23 -8.38
N LYS A 328 28.26 6.52 -9.19
CA LYS A 328 29.07 7.11 -10.25
C LYS A 328 28.25 7.43 -11.50
N ASN A 329 27.42 6.50 -11.95
CA ASN A 329 26.81 6.55 -13.28
C ASN A 329 25.30 6.88 -13.23
N TYR A 330 24.65 6.76 -12.08
CA TYR A 330 23.21 6.96 -11.89
C TYR A 330 22.91 7.70 -10.57
N PRO A 331 23.55 8.86 -10.33
CA PRO A 331 23.47 9.56 -9.05
C PRO A 331 22.04 10.01 -8.68
N GLU A 332 21.15 10.15 -9.66
CA GLU A 332 19.74 10.51 -9.46
C GLU A 332 18.90 9.34 -8.93
N VAL A 333 19.36 8.09 -9.10
CA VAL A 333 18.63 6.91 -8.67
C VAL A 333 18.83 6.69 -7.17
N LYS A 334 17.75 6.81 -6.41
CA LYS A 334 17.78 6.57 -4.96
C LYS A 334 17.82 5.08 -4.66
N PHE A 335 18.75 4.70 -3.81
CA PHE A 335 18.89 3.34 -3.33
C PHE A 335 19.35 3.30 -1.89
N ALA A 336 19.02 2.21 -1.19
CA ALA A 336 19.42 2.00 0.18
C ALA A 336 20.19 0.67 0.33
N THR A 337 21.19 0.64 1.20
CA THR A 337 22.04 -0.52 1.41
C THR A 337 22.16 -0.91 2.88
N TRP A 338 22.31 -2.21 3.16
CA TRP A 338 22.55 -2.76 4.47
C TRP A 338 23.46 -4.00 4.41
N HIS A 339 24.66 -3.87 4.97
CA HIS A 339 25.61 -4.96 5.14
C HIS A 339 25.54 -5.45 6.60
N LEU A 340 24.86 -6.57 6.84
CA LEU A 340 24.61 -7.08 8.20
C LEU A 340 25.90 -7.49 8.91
N GLU A 341 26.86 -8.06 8.17
CA GLU A 341 28.12 -8.53 8.72
C GLU A 341 29.12 -7.40 8.99
N GLU A 342 28.77 -6.14 8.69
CA GLU A 342 29.66 -5.00 8.80
C GLU A 342 29.13 -3.88 9.67
N THR A 343 30.05 -3.08 10.23
CA THR A 343 29.67 -1.83 10.88
C THR A 343 29.28 -0.78 9.84
N LYS A 344 28.38 0.15 10.23
CA LYS A 344 27.95 1.27 9.38
C LYS A 344 29.12 2.03 8.73
N LEU A 345 30.15 2.27 9.52
CA LEU A 345 31.34 2.96 9.04
C LEU A 345 32.12 2.11 8.03
N ARG A 346 32.27 0.80 8.27
CA ARG A 346 33.00 -0.10 7.36
C ARG A 346 32.30 -0.16 6.00
N SER A 347 30.97 -0.27 5.98
CA SER A 347 30.18 -0.25 4.75
C SER A 347 30.40 1.06 3.97
N LEU A 348 30.31 2.21 4.65
CA LEU A 348 30.53 3.52 4.02
C LEU A 348 31.96 3.67 3.48
N LEU A 349 32.97 3.31 4.28
CA LEU A 349 34.37 3.40 3.86
C LEU A 349 34.72 2.43 2.71
N GLY A 350 33.99 1.33 2.58
CA GLY A 350 34.08 0.45 1.42
C GLY A 350 33.72 1.19 0.13
N VAL A 351 32.57 1.87 0.12
CA VAL A 351 32.14 2.68 -1.03
C VAL A 351 33.07 3.87 -1.30
N VAL A 352 33.54 4.54 -0.24
CA VAL A 352 34.53 5.63 -0.34
C VAL A 352 35.84 5.15 -0.97
N SER A 353 36.28 3.91 -0.67
CA SER A 353 37.46 3.32 -1.29
C SER A 353 37.32 3.17 -2.80
N TYR A 354 36.14 2.76 -3.28
CA TYR A 354 35.85 2.76 -4.73
C TYR A 354 35.88 4.16 -5.33
N TYR A 355 35.30 5.13 -4.64
CA TYR A 355 35.22 6.52 -5.13
C TYR A 355 36.60 7.18 -5.24
N LEU A 356 37.46 6.99 -4.23
CA LEU A 356 38.82 7.55 -4.17
C LEU A 356 39.89 6.68 -4.82
N LYS A 357 39.52 5.47 -5.27
CA LYS A 357 40.44 4.45 -5.85
C LYS A 357 41.65 4.16 -4.95
N ASP A 358 41.38 4.00 -3.66
CA ASP A 358 42.39 3.75 -2.65
C ASP A 358 41.80 2.94 -1.49
N ASN A 359 42.56 2.02 -0.92
CA ASN A 359 42.12 1.22 0.22
C ASN A 359 42.04 2.08 1.49
N LEU A 360 40.85 2.59 1.76
CA LEU A 360 40.48 3.45 2.90
C LEU A 360 39.45 2.78 3.81
N THR A 361 39.38 1.47 3.78
CA THR A 361 38.38 0.66 4.45
C THR A 361 38.43 0.68 5.97
N ARG A 362 39.51 1.23 6.56
CA ARG A 362 39.75 1.33 8.00
C ARG A 362 40.33 2.70 8.37
N LYS A 363 40.01 3.17 9.61
CA LYS A 363 40.47 4.47 10.10
C LYS A 363 42.01 4.57 10.23
N ASP A 364 42.68 3.46 10.60
CA ASP A 364 44.13 3.43 10.69
C ASP A 364 44.78 3.65 9.31
N LEU A 365 44.28 3.03 8.26
CA LEU A 365 44.75 3.26 6.90
C LEU A 365 44.54 4.71 6.43
N ILE A 366 43.41 5.32 6.78
CA ILE A 366 43.11 6.72 6.47
C ILE A 366 44.12 7.65 7.13
N GLN A 367 44.43 7.40 8.41
CA GLN A 367 45.42 8.17 9.16
C GLN A 367 46.84 7.96 8.63
N GLU A 368 47.26 6.71 8.39
CA GLU A 368 48.55 6.35 7.85
C GLU A 368 48.81 7.01 6.49
N LYS A 369 47.79 7.02 5.63
CA LYS A 369 47.87 7.63 4.30
C LYS A 369 47.62 9.14 4.30
N GLY A 370 47.25 9.74 5.41
CA GLY A 370 46.93 11.18 5.52
C GLY A 370 45.73 11.64 4.72
N ARG A 371 44.76 10.73 4.43
CA ARG A 371 43.65 10.92 3.52
C ARG A 371 42.33 11.36 4.21
N LEU A 372 42.38 11.84 5.45
CA LEU A 372 41.17 12.15 6.21
C LEU A 372 40.27 13.21 5.51
N GLN A 373 40.87 14.29 4.99
CA GLN A 373 40.15 15.35 4.32
C GLN A 373 39.48 14.83 3.06
N ASP A 374 40.18 14.04 2.24
CA ASP A 374 39.63 13.48 1.01
C ASP A 374 38.44 12.55 1.32
N VAL A 375 38.55 11.76 2.38
CA VAL A 375 37.46 10.87 2.84
C VAL A 375 36.23 11.69 3.28
N GLU A 376 36.42 12.77 4.03
CA GLU A 376 35.31 13.65 4.44
C GLU A 376 34.64 14.31 3.24
N GLU A 377 35.42 14.76 2.26
CA GLU A 377 34.89 15.36 1.02
C GLU A 377 34.11 14.32 0.20
N ALA A 378 34.65 13.10 0.07
CA ALA A 378 33.95 12.01 -0.60
C ALA A 378 32.63 11.65 0.07
N ILE A 379 32.60 11.58 1.42
CA ILE A 379 31.37 11.34 2.18
C ILE A 379 30.34 12.44 1.89
N ARG A 380 30.74 13.71 1.96
CA ARG A 380 29.84 14.85 1.66
C ARG A 380 29.29 14.77 0.23
N TYR A 381 30.13 14.42 -0.74
CA TYR A 381 29.70 14.27 -2.12
C TYR A 381 28.69 13.13 -2.26
N ILE A 382 29.02 11.93 -1.78
CA ILE A 382 28.15 10.74 -1.88
C ILE A 382 26.79 11.00 -1.22
N THR A 383 26.77 11.59 -0.03
CA THR A 383 25.53 11.80 0.72
C THR A 383 24.66 12.94 0.20
N ASN A 384 25.25 13.97 -0.39
CA ASN A 384 24.50 15.16 -0.81
C ASN A 384 24.18 15.19 -2.31
N ASN A 385 24.93 14.46 -3.14
CA ASN A 385 24.84 14.56 -4.60
C ASN A 385 24.40 13.25 -5.27
N THR A 386 24.16 12.20 -4.49
CA THR A 386 23.71 10.92 -5.03
C THR A 386 22.51 10.37 -4.27
N GLY A 387 21.90 9.32 -4.82
CA GLY A 387 20.78 8.63 -4.19
C GLY A 387 21.14 7.64 -3.08
N TYR A 388 22.40 7.62 -2.63
CA TYR A 388 22.90 6.66 -1.66
C TYR A 388 22.33 6.86 -0.26
N MET A 389 21.83 5.79 0.35
CA MET A 389 21.37 5.74 1.74
C MET A 389 21.82 4.44 2.40
N GLN A 390 22.04 4.50 3.70
CA GLN A 390 22.19 3.29 4.52
C GLN A 390 21.01 3.12 5.45
N PHE A 391 20.55 1.89 5.63
CA PHE A 391 19.60 1.55 6.67
C PHE A 391 20.15 0.42 7.55
N HIS A 392 19.61 0.29 8.74
CA HIS A 392 20.04 -0.73 9.69
C HIS A 392 18.85 -1.16 10.53
N LEU A 393 18.70 -2.45 10.69
CA LEU A 393 17.78 -3.03 11.67
C LEU A 393 18.55 -3.32 12.96
N ARG A 394 17.85 -3.48 14.07
CA ARG A 394 18.42 -3.90 15.34
C ARG A 394 18.58 -5.42 15.35
N GLU A 395 19.41 -5.95 16.25
CA GLU A 395 19.64 -7.39 16.35
C GLU A 395 18.37 -8.20 16.68
N GLU A 396 17.42 -7.59 17.40
CA GLU A 396 16.12 -8.20 17.70
C GLU A 396 15.13 -8.12 16.54
N ASP A 397 15.37 -7.27 15.55
CA ASP A 397 14.49 -7.11 14.39
C ASP A 397 14.65 -8.30 13.44
N GLY A 398 13.57 -8.70 12.79
CA GLY A 398 13.51 -9.87 11.93
C GLY A 398 12.97 -9.58 10.52
N ALA A 399 12.39 -10.63 9.94
CA ALA A 399 11.86 -10.57 8.57
C ALA A 399 10.74 -9.53 8.40
N ASP A 400 9.89 -9.36 9.41
CA ASP A 400 8.77 -8.41 9.36
C ASP A 400 9.27 -6.97 9.32
N GLU A 401 10.24 -6.64 10.16
CA GLU A 401 10.85 -5.32 10.22
C GLU A 401 11.61 -4.99 8.92
N LEU A 402 12.29 -5.97 8.32
CA LEU A 402 12.91 -5.77 7.01
C LEU A 402 11.87 -5.42 5.94
N ILE A 403 10.77 -6.15 5.87
CA ILE A 403 9.68 -5.89 4.91
C ILE A 403 9.12 -4.49 5.11
N GLU A 404 8.83 -4.09 6.36
CA GLU A 404 8.32 -2.74 6.66
C GLU A 404 9.37 -1.66 6.36
N GLN A 405 10.64 -1.91 6.66
CA GLN A 405 11.70 -0.96 6.33
C GLN A 405 11.83 -0.75 4.80
N ILE A 406 11.73 -1.82 4.00
CA ILE A 406 11.72 -1.70 2.54
C ILE A 406 10.52 -0.87 2.06
N ARG A 407 9.33 -1.04 2.66
CA ARG A 407 8.16 -0.20 2.36
C ARG A 407 8.42 1.28 2.64
N VAL A 408 8.97 1.59 3.81
CA VAL A 408 9.31 2.96 4.19
C VAL A 408 10.36 3.55 3.24
N LEU A 409 11.42 2.81 2.93
CA LEU A 409 12.46 3.25 1.99
C LEU A 409 11.89 3.56 0.60
N THR A 410 10.98 2.73 0.12
CA THR A 410 10.36 2.90 -1.20
C THR A 410 9.32 4.00 -1.23
N GLN A 411 8.35 3.97 -0.30
CA GLN A 411 7.19 4.86 -0.34
C GLN A 411 7.46 6.25 0.23
N VAL A 412 8.32 6.36 1.24
CA VAL A 412 8.62 7.64 1.90
C VAL A 412 9.88 8.29 1.34
N TYR A 413 10.97 7.51 1.19
CA TYR A 413 12.24 8.04 0.71
C TYR A 413 12.38 7.99 -0.82
N GLY A 414 11.54 7.21 -1.49
CA GLY A 414 11.52 7.07 -2.94
C GLY A 414 12.65 6.19 -3.49
N CYS A 415 13.21 5.27 -2.68
CA CYS A 415 14.21 4.32 -3.13
C CYS A 415 13.65 3.43 -4.25
N LYS A 416 14.42 3.30 -5.31
CA LYS A 416 14.12 2.42 -6.44
C LYS A 416 14.82 1.07 -6.32
N TYR A 417 15.84 0.98 -5.48
CA TYR A 417 16.57 -0.24 -5.20
C TYR A 417 16.89 -0.35 -3.72
N VAL A 418 16.89 -1.60 -3.23
CA VAL A 418 17.32 -1.95 -1.87
C VAL A 418 18.28 -3.11 -1.95
N PHE A 419 19.49 -2.88 -1.43
CA PHE A 419 20.56 -3.86 -1.32
C PHE A 419 20.70 -4.30 0.12
N PHE A 420 20.75 -5.59 0.39
CA PHE A 420 21.06 -6.09 1.74
C PHE A 420 21.74 -7.46 1.70
N GLU A 421 22.57 -7.74 2.68
CA GLU A 421 23.34 -8.98 2.76
C GLU A 421 23.66 -9.42 4.19
N PRO A 422 23.71 -10.75 4.42
CA PRO A 422 23.11 -11.82 3.61
C PRO A 422 21.65 -12.10 4.01
N ILE A 423 20.86 -12.67 3.11
CA ILE A 423 19.45 -12.99 3.40
C ILE A 423 19.28 -13.99 4.54
N GLN A 424 20.26 -14.91 4.71
CA GLN A 424 20.20 -15.93 5.75
C GLN A 424 20.34 -15.38 7.18
N ASP A 425 20.87 -14.19 7.35
CA ASP A 425 21.13 -13.60 8.66
C ASP A 425 20.04 -12.63 9.11
N VAL A 426 19.10 -12.32 8.21
CA VAL A 426 17.87 -11.58 8.55
C VAL A 426 16.95 -12.37 9.46
N VAL A 427 17.04 -13.71 9.43
CA VAL A 427 16.11 -14.60 10.13
C VAL A 427 16.72 -15.15 11.40
N THR A 428 16.16 -14.77 12.55
CA THR A 428 16.52 -15.33 13.87
C THR A 428 15.59 -16.49 14.20
N VAL A 429 16.15 -17.63 14.58
CA VAL A 429 15.38 -18.84 14.88
C VAL A 429 14.88 -18.79 16.33
N SER A 430 13.56 -18.75 16.52
CA SER A 430 12.94 -19.12 17.79
C SER A 430 12.86 -20.65 17.91
N SER A 431 12.73 -21.18 19.12
CA SER A 431 12.82 -22.62 19.44
C SER A 431 11.86 -23.54 18.66
N ASP A 432 10.82 -23.03 18.04
CA ASP A 432 9.70 -23.80 17.45
C ASP A 432 9.64 -23.77 15.92
N GLU A 433 10.44 -22.94 15.24
CA GLU A 433 10.42 -22.81 13.77
C GLU A 433 11.77 -23.14 13.13
N SER A 434 11.75 -23.78 11.97
CA SER A 434 12.98 -24.06 11.23
C SER A 434 13.45 -22.82 10.44
N LYS A 435 14.77 -22.58 10.41
CA LYS A 435 15.37 -21.51 9.60
C LYS A 435 14.99 -21.63 8.13
N GLU A 436 14.78 -22.85 7.63
CA GLU A 436 14.33 -23.12 6.26
C GLU A 436 12.93 -22.55 5.99
N SER A 437 11.96 -22.76 6.91
CA SER A 437 10.60 -22.28 6.77
C SER A 437 10.55 -20.76 6.74
N LEU A 438 11.24 -20.11 7.67
CA LEU A 438 11.29 -18.66 7.77
C LEU A 438 11.95 -18.02 6.53
N LEU A 439 13.05 -18.61 6.03
CA LEU A 439 13.69 -18.15 4.79
C LEU A 439 12.82 -18.37 3.56
N ALA A 440 12.05 -19.46 3.52
CA ALA A 440 11.10 -19.72 2.44
C ALA A 440 10.00 -18.64 2.42
N GLU A 441 9.40 -18.34 3.57
CA GLU A 441 8.42 -17.29 3.71
C GLU A 441 8.97 -15.91 3.33
N LEU A 442 10.13 -15.52 3.89
CA LEU A 442 10.79 -14.25 3.56
C LEU A 442 11.04 -14.13 2.05
N SER A 443 11.50 -15.19 1.40
CA SER A 443 11.77 -15.17 -0.05
C SER A 443 10.51 -14.94 -0.88
N VAL A 444 9.38 -15.52 -0.47
CA VAL A 444 8.06 -15.29 -1.10
C VAL A 444 7.64 -13.83 -0.93
N ARG A 445 7.76 -13.31 0.30
CA ARG A 445 7.37 -11.94 0.63
C ARG A 445 8.23 -10.90 -0.09
N LEU A 446 9.56 -11.10 -0.15
CA LEU A 446 10.46 -10.21 -0.88
C LEU A 446 10.18 -10.19 -2.38
N SER A 447 9.96 -11.35 -2.98
CA SER A 447 9.62 -11.43 -4.41
C SER A 447 8.31 -10.73 -4.74
N LYS A 448 7.29 -10.87 -3.87
CA LYS A 448 6.02 -10.16 -4.01
C LYS A 448 6.18 -8.67 -3.76
N LEU A 449 6.89 -8.28 -2.72
CA LEU A 449 7.13 -6.87 -2.37
C LEU A 449 7.84 -6.12 -3.49
N ALA A 450 8.84 -6.77 -4.13
CA ALA A 450 9.54 -6.20 -5.28
C ALA A 450 8.56 -5.83 -6.40
N ALA A 451 7.67 -6.76 -6.77
CA ALA A 451 6.65 -6.54 -7.81
C ALA A 451 5.61 -5.49 -7.38
N ASP A 452 5.03 -5.60 -6.19
CA ASP A 452 3.95 -4.72 -5.70
C ASP A 452 4.39 -3.25 -5.59
N LEU A 453 5.66 -3.02 -5.19
CA LEU A 453 6.22 -1.66 -5.02
C LEU A 453 7.06 -1.18 -6.22
N ASN A 454 7.20 -1.98 -7.25
CA ASN A 454 8.11 -1.74 -8.37
C ASN A 454 9.52 -1.32 -7.89
N VAL A 455 10.09 -2.08 -6.94
CA VAL A 455 11.41 -1.85 -6.35
C VAL A 455 12.36 -3.00 -6.69
N GLY A 456 13.58 -2.70 -7.12
CA GLY A 456 14.63 -3.70 -7.32
C GLY A 456 15.20 -4.15 -5.97
N ILE A 457 15.01 -5.41 -5.60
CA ILE A 457 15.59 -5.98 -4.38
C ILE A 457 16.78 -6.85 -4.75
N VAL A 458 17.95 -6.53 -4.22
CA VAL A 458 19.20 -7.25 -4.47
C VAL A 458 19.75 -7.78 -3.16
N THR A 459 20.00 -9.08 -3.08
CA THR A 459 20.56 -9.70 -1.86
C THR A 459 21.63 -10.73 -2.18
N ILE A 460 22.39 -11.06 -1.16
CA ILE A 460 23.39 -12.14 -1.19
C ILE A 460 22.81 -13.39 -0.52
N GLY A 461 23.00 -14.52 -1.18
CA GLY A 461 22.71 -15.84 -0.64
C GLY A 461 23.97 -16.70 -0.51
N HIS A 462 24.25 -17.18 0.71
CA HIS A 462 25.30 -18.15 0.94
C HIS A 462 24.96 -19.52 0.34
N THR A 463 25.96 -20.19 -0.23
CA THR A 463 25.83 -21.56 -0.72
C THR A 463 26.59 -22.56 0.17
N ASN A 464 26.20 -23.83 0.09
CA ASN A 464 26.97 -24.96 0.59
C ASN A 464 28.06 -25.36 -0.42
N ASP A 465 28.84 -26.36 -0.09
CA ASP A 465 29.97 -26.85 -0.93
C ASP A 465 29.50 -27.42 -2.27
N ASN A 466 28.22 -27.82 -2.39
CA ASN A 466 27.60 -28.28 -3.64
C ASN A 466 27.07 -27.15 -4.52
N GLY A 467 27.20 -25.88 -4.10
CA GLY A 467 26.68 -24.72 -4.81
C GLY A 467 25.17 -24.47 -4.64
N ASP A 468 24.47 -25.25 -3.82
CA ASP A 468 23.08 -25.02 -3.45
C ASP A 468 22.97 -23.91 -2.38
N PHE A 469 21.85 -23.19 -2.35
CA PHE A 469 21.59 -22.22 -1.28
C PHE A 469 21.59 -22.90 0.10
N LYS A 470 22.40 -22.37 1.00
CA LYS A 470 22.46 -22.85 2.38
C LYS A 470 21.11 -22.60 3.07
N TYR A 471 20.60 -23.61 3.74
CA TYR A 471 19.34 -23.65 4.49
C TYR A 471 18.04 -23.64 3.68
N CYS A 472 17.96 -23.01 2.51
CA CYS A 472 16.66 -22.88 1.84
C CYS A 472 16.76 -22.77 0.31
N ARG A 473 16.28 -23.78 -0.42
CA ARG A 473 16.21 -23.77 -1.90
C ARG A 473 15.18 -22.77 -2.44
N MET A 474 14.21 -22.37 -1.61
CA MET A 474 13.14 -21.45 -2.03
C MET A 474 13.70 -20.07 -2.43
N ILE A 475 14.82 -19.63 -1.85
CA ILE A 475 15.51 -18.39 -2.24
C ILE A 475 15.75 -18.38 -3.75
N GLY A 476 16.36 -19.44 -4.28
CA GLY A 476 16.61 -19.57 -5.73
C GLY A 476 15.34 -19.75 -6.56
N GLN A 477 14.31 -20.40 -6.02
CA GLN A 477 13.05 -20.58 -6.74
C GLN A 477 12.31 -19.24 -6.88
N ARG A 478 12.33 -18.36 -5.89
CA ARG A 478 11.65 -17.07 -5.89
C ARG A 478 12.41 -15.95 -6.58
N ALA A 479 13.75 -16.00 -6.58
CA ALA A 479 14.57 -15.05 -7.33
C ALA A 479 14.15 -14.96 -8.80
N SER A 480 14.09 -13.75 -9.34
CA SER A 480 13.91 -13.49 -10.77
C SER A 480 15.20 -13.67 -11.54
N VAL A 481 16.30 -13.21 -10.95
CA VAL A 481 17.67 -13.31 -11.48
C VAL A 481 18.57 -13.92 -10.43
N ILE A 482 19.47 -14.84 -10.84
CA ILE A 482 20.51 -15.41 -9.99
C ILE A 482 21.85 -15.21 -10.69
N ILE A 483 22.74 -14.49 -10.02
CA ILE A 483 24.12 -14.28 -10.44
C ILE A 483 25.03 -15.12 -9.54
N ASP A 484 25.74 -16.08 -10.10
CA ASP A 484 26.70 -16.92 -9.39
C ASP A 484 28.11 -16.35 -9.55
N LEU A 485 28.84 -16.24 -8.45
CA LEU A 485 30.23 -15.81 -8.44
C LEU A 485 31.13 -17.03 -8.27
N GLU A 486 31.97 -17.28 -9.24
CA GLU A 486 32.91 -18.40 -9.27
C GLU A 486 34.36 -17.85 -9.21
N ARG A 487 35.16 -18.32 -8.26
CA ARG A 487 36.57 -17.91 -8.10
C ARG A 487 37.40 -19.07 -7.61
N ASP A 488 38.55 -19.31 -8.26
CA ASP A 488 39.52 -20.27 -7.80
C ASP A 488 40.51 -19.60 -6.82
N LYS A 489 40.33 -19.87 -5.52
CA LYS A 489 41.21 -19.35 -4.45
C LYS A 489 42.56 -20.07 -4.38
N GLU A 490 42.64 -21.27 -4.91
CA GLU A 490 43.81 -22.12 -4.87
C GLU A 490 44.67 -21.98 -6.13
N ALA A 491 44.24 -21.16 -7.10
CA ALA A 491 45.04 -20.90 -8.30
C ALA A 491 46.44 -20.42 -7.96
N SER A 492 47.46 -21.02 -8.60
CA SER A 492 48.85 -20.66 -8.41
C SER A 492 49.20 -19.28 -8.95
N ASP A 493 48.53 -18.89 -10.03
CA ASP A 493 48.63 -17.55 -10.60
C ASP A 493 47.84 -16.53 -9.78
N MET A 494 48.46 -15.41 -9.43
CA MET A 494 47.86 -14.36 -8.63
C MET A 494 46.74 -13.65 -9.36
N LEU A 495 46.85 -13.48 -10.67
CA LEU A 495 45.81 -12.86 -11.48
C LEU A 495 44.57 -13.75 -11.52
N GLU A 496 44.74 -15.05 -11.75
CA GLU A 496 43.63 -16.00 -11.76
C GLU A 496 42.99 -16.12 -10.38
N ARG A 497 43.78 -16.18 -9.31
CA ARG A 497 43.30 -16.20 -7.92
C ARG A 497 42.49 -14.96 -7.55
N ASN A 498 42.76 -13.80 -8.15
CA ASN A 498 42.01 -12.55 -7.94
C ASN A 498 40.91 -12.32 -8.98
N THR A 499 40.75 -13.22 -9.94
CA THR A 499 39.68 -13.12 -10.94
C THR A 499 38.40 -13.83 -10.45
N THR A 500 37.28 -13.13 -10.47
CA THR A 500 35.94 -13.66 -10.18
C THR A 500 35.14 -13.73 -11.48
N ARG A 501 34.67 -14.91 -11.84
CA ARG A 501 33.75 -15.12 -12.99
C ARG A 501 32.33 -14.92 -12.57
N LEU A 502 31.55 -14.26 -13.41
CA LEU A 502 30.13 -14.04 -13.25
C LEU A 502 29.36 -15.00 -14.14
N VAL A 503 28.41 -15.73 -13.55
CA VAL A 503 27.57 -16.67 -14.31
C VAL A 503 26.10 -16.41 -13.97
N VAL A 504 25.33 -16.04 -14.95
CA VAL A 504 23.86 -15.97 -14.81
C VAL A 504 23.29 -17.37 -14.81
N LYS A 505 22.79 -17.84 -13.67
CA LYS A 505 22.19 -19.18 -13.50
C LYS A 505 20.69 -19.18 -13.64
N LYS A 506 20.06 -18.01 -13.60
CA LYS A 506 18.63 -17.82 -13.79
C LYS A 506 18.35 -16.39 -14.23
N ASN A 507 17.48 -16.23 -15.22
CA ASN A 507 17.09 -14.94 -15.74
C ASN A 507 15.68 -15.00 -16.31
N ARG A 508 14.67 -14.84 -15.48
CA ARG A 508 13.27 -14.87 -15.92
C ARG A 508 12.89 -13.70 -16.83
N PRO A 509 13.36 -12.46 -16.56
CA PRO A 509 12.98 -11.32 -17.39
C PRO A 509 13.47 -11.41 -18.85
N CYS A 510 14.72 -11.84 -19.05
CA CYS A 510 15.35 -11.82 -20.38
C CYS A 510 15.62 -13.22 -20.97
N GLY A 511 15.59 -14.28 -20.15
CA GLY A 511 15.78 -15.65 -20.58
C GLY A 511 17.24 -16.04 -20.96
N LEU A 512 18.21 -15.15 -20.84
CA LEU A 512 19.61 -15.40 -21.22
C LEU A 512 20.43 -15.80 -20.00
N GLU A 513 21.11 -16.93 -20.07
CA GLU A 513 21.92 -17.51 -18.99
C GLU A 513 23.39 -17.75 -19.44
N GLY A 514 24.24 -18.17 -18.51
CA GLY A 514 25.64 -18.56 -18.76
C GLY A 514 26.67 -17.55 -18.36
N ASN A 515 27.91 -17.70 -18.84
CA ASN A 515 29.05 -16.84 -18.51
C ASN A 515 28.76 -15.37 -18.90
N SER A 516 29.04 -14.45 -17.99
CA SER A 516 28.62 -13.05 -18.05
C SER A 516 29.73 -12.05 -17.73
N GLY A 517 30.99 -12.46 -17.86
CA GLY A 517 32.15 -11.61 -17.66
C GLY A 517 33.03 -12.03 -16.48
N GLU A 518 34.11 -11.32 -16.32
CA GLU A 518 35.12 -11.55 -15.27
C GLU A 518 35.45 -10.23 -14.59
N LEU A 519 35.59 -10.27 -13.26
CA LEU A 519 36.03 -9.14 -12.43
C LEU A 519 37.40 -9.46 -11.83
N LEU A 520 38.30 -8.48 -11.82
CA LEU A 520 39.58 -8.54 -11.17
C LEU A 520 39.57 -7.74 -9.87
N PHE A 521 39.94 -8.38 -8.77
CA PHE A 521 40.14 -7.71 -7.48
C PHE A 521 41.54 -7.12 -7.38
N ASP A 522 41.59 -5.82 -7.07
CA ASP A 522 42.81 -5.10 -6.73
C ASP A 522 42.89 -4.86 -5.21
N GLY A 523 43.90 -5.45 -4.59
CA GLY A 523 44.12 -5.34 -3.13
C GLY A 523 44.62 -3.96 -2.67
N ASP A 524 45.30 -3.21 -3.55
CA ASP A 524 45.86 -1.89 -3.21
C ASP A 524 44.76 -0.84 -3.13
N THR A 525 43.79 -0.89 -4.02
CA THR A 525 42.62 -0.02 -4.03
C THR A 525 41.44 -0.61 -3.27
N PHE A 526 41.45 -1.91 -3.03
CA PHE A 526 40.37 -2.71 -2.46
C PHE A 526 39.07 -2.60 -3.30
N THR A 527 39.21 -2.72 -4.63
CA THR A 527 38.12 -2.58 -5.59
C THR A 527 38.09 -3.73 -6.59
N LEU A 528 36.89 -3.94 -7.18
CA LEU A 528 36.72 -4.81 -8.35
C LEU A 528 36.70 -3.98 -9.63
N THR A 529 37.23 -4.53 -10.70
CA THR A 529 37.20 -3.93 -12.05
C THR A 529 36.87 -4.99 -13.08
N GLU A 530 36.19 -4.62 -14.18
CA GLU A 530 35.94 -5.57 -15.27
C GLU A 530 37.23 -5.91 -15.98
N LYS A 531 37.52 -7.21 -16.14
CA LYS A 531 38.74 -7.70 -16.75
C LYS A 531 38.68 -7.52 -18.27
N GLY A 532 39.71 -6.88 -18.83
CA GLY A 532 39.80 -6.64 -20.28
C GLY A 532 39.24 -5.32 -20.79
N VAL A 533 38.59 -4.55 -19.92
CA VAL A 533 38.17 -3.18 -20.22
C VAL A 533 39.18 -2.24 -19.53
N GLY A 534 39.99 -1.53 -20.31
CA GLY A 534 40.87 -0.48 -19.76
C GLY A 534 40.00 0.67 -19.21
N TRP A 535 40.46 1.26 -18.09
CA TRP A 535 39.82 2.42 -17.43
C TRP A 535 39.74 3.63 -18.36
#